data_179c7eb3b22e5e833909ade6dbcf1b16
#
_entry.id   179c7eb3b22e5e833909ade6dbcf1b16
#
_cell.length_a   1.000
_cell.length_b   1.000
_cell.length_c   1.000
_cell.angle_alpha   90.00
_cell.angle_beta   90.00
_cell.angle_gamma   90.00
#
_symmetry.space_group_name_H-M   'P 1'
#
loop_
_entity.id
_entity.type
_entity.pdbx_description
1 polymer ?
#
loop_
_entity_poly.entity_id
_entity_poly.type
_entity_poly.pdbx_seq_one_letter_code
_entity_poly.pdbx_strand_id
1 'polypeptide(L)'
;MKTNKLVYGLFGLMALASCSDKMDYSETVVKDKDYVIQTFEKVGGFMTDIYNYADYDYGQNFGGGMLASATDESVYSVSGTSIETFYNGSWSPSNAQGSLWSNMYKGIKTCNVVLKDFQDLKFEDFELNADYQQQMYRYENYKWEARFWRAYFYFNLVRQYGGVPVIDPEMAAADVNNQPRKSSDEVFQYIFDECDAVKDSIIKDYSDLGSMALSTAEDGRANNLTVLALKARAALYWASPLFNPSGDKERYHKAALYTKELLDACEARGMKLAAKYADLWSTNNYKDADKKCEIIFGRRIYGTKISSTDPSDNVVESYNYPFGIDMAKASYSASGRNCPSQNLVDAYEMKDTGKGINEAGSGYDEQNPYAGRDPRFELTIAKNGDLWPTAANYKKAALQTYYGGVNAEPLVGATPTGYYLKKLLHGDIDLT
;
A
#
# COMPACT_ATOMS: atom_id res chain seq x y z
N MET A 1 34.73 42.77 -60.87
CA MET A 1 34.83 42.39 -59.42
C MET A 1 33.82 43.11 -58.56
N LYS A 2 32.60 43.41 -59.04
CA LYS A 2 31.53 44.03 -58.23
C LYS A 2 30.26 43.16 -58.03
N THR A 3 30.15 41.99 -58.68
CA THR A 3 28.99 41.12 -58.66
C THR A 3 29.00 40.11 -57.49
N ASN A 4 30.17 39.79 -56.94
CA ASN A 4 30.25 38.76 -55.90
C ASN A 4 29.82 39.24 -54.48
N LYS A 5 29.85 40.54 -54.22
CA LYS A 5 29.47 41.09 -52.90
C LYS A 5 27.93 41.11 -52.69
N LEU A 6 27.19 41.25 -53.81
CA LEU A 6 25.71 41.23 -53.73
C LEU A 6 25.14 39.84 -53.47
N VAL A 7 25.79 38.80 -54.02
CA VAL A 7 25.40 37.41 -53.86
C VAL A 7 25.62 36.89 -52.39
N TYR A 8 26.72 37.31 -51.77
CA TYR A 8 27.00 37.00 -50.38
C TYR A 8 26.09 37.75 -49.41
N GLY A 9 25.64 38.94 -49.74
CA GLY A 9 24.67 39.72 -48.99
C GLY A 9 23.27 39.08 -49.01
N LEU A 10 22.86 38.51 -50.15
CA LEU A 10 21.56 37.81 -50.27
C LEU A 10 21.55 36.45 -49.58
N PHE A 11 22.66 35.71 -49.57
CA PHE A 11 22.80 34.46 -48.83
C PHE A 11 22.85 34.69 -47.32
N GLY A 12 23.44 35.79 -46.84
CA GLY A 12 23.44 36.16 -45.41
C GLY A 12 22.06 36.57 -44.89
N LEU A 13 21.23 37.18 -45.71
CA LEU A 13 19.84 37.57 -45.36
C LEU A 13 18.86 36.39 -45.39
N MET A 14 19.07 35.38 -46.23
CA MET A 14 18.27 34.16 -46.23
C MET A 14 18.59 33.23 -45.06
N ALA A 15 19.82 33.30 -44.50
CA ALA A 15 20.17 32.48 -43.33
C ALA A 15 19.60 33.03 -42.01
N LEU A 16 19.18 34.31 -41.96
CA LEU A 16 18.59 34.94 -40.78
C LEU A 16 17.06 34.81 -40.74
N ALA A 17 16.41 34.43 -41.86
CA ALA A 17 14.95 34.25 -41.91
C ALA A 17 14.49 32.81 -41.67
N SER A 18 15.42 31.86 -41.50
CA SER A 18 15.10 30.41 -41.44
C SER A 18 14.98 29.81 -40.03
N CYS A 19 15.11 30.61 -38.97
CA CYS A 19 15.17 30.02 -37.61
C CYS A 19 14.10 30.54 -36.64
N SER A 20 13.14 31.39 -37.03
CA SER A 20 12.14 31.89 -36.08
C SER A 20 10.98 30.89 -35.83
N ASP A 21 10.58 30.12 -36.85
CA ASP A 21 9.39 29.23 -36.73
C ASP A 21 9.70 27.83 -36.20
N LYS A 22 10.98 27.48 -35.99
CA LYS A 22 11.38 26.19 -35.42
C LYS A 22 11.92 26.28 -34.00
N MET A 23 11.97 27.45 -33.40
CA MET A 23 12.31 27.64 -31.99
C MET A 23 11.11 27.88 -31.07
N ASP A 24 9.91 27.97 -31.61
CA ASP A 24 8.70 27.77 -30.81
C ASP A 24 8.60 26.27 -30.56
N TYR A 25 9.35 25.81 -29.57
CA TYR A 25 9.13 24.51 -28.90
C TYR A 25 7.80 24.65 -28.19
N SER A 26 6.71 24.35 -28.93
CA SER A 26 5.46 24.00 -28.26
C SER A 26 5.73 22.71 -27.53
N GLU A 27 5.78 22.78 -26.21
CA GLU A 27 5.75 21.59 -25.36
C GLU A 27 4.47 20.81 -25.67
N THR A 28 4.54 19.96 -26.71
CA THR A 28 3.41 19.12 -27.16
C THR A 28 3.08 18.00 -26.16
N VAL A 29 3.68 18.01 -24.97
CA VAL A 29 3.51 16.98 -23.93
C VAL A 29 3.22 17.57 -22.54
N VAL A 30 2.81 18.85 -22.45
CA VAL A 30 2.27 19.34 -21.17
C VAL A 30 0.89 18.73 -20.97
N LYS A 31 0.83 17.73 -20.11
CA LYS A 31 -0.45 17.18 -19.59
C LYS A 31 -0.99 18.17 -18.55
N ASP A 32 -1.41 19.34 -18.99
CA ASP A 32 -2.05 20.34 -18.16
C ASP A 32 -3.52 19.96 -17.85
N LYS A 33 -4.18 20.80 -17.07
CA LYS A 33 -5.59 20.62 -16.72
C LYS A 33 -6.45 20.45 -17.96
N ASP A 34 -6.27 21.31 -18.97
CA ASP A 34 -7.09 21.31 -20.18
C ASP A 34 -6.94 20.03 -20.99
N TYR A 35 -5.77 19.40 -20.95
CA TYR A 35 -5.57 18.06 -21.52
C TYR A 35 -6.30 16.99 -20.73
N VAL A 36 -6.23 17.03 -19.39
CA VAL A 36 -6.79 15.96 -18.53
C VAL A 36 -8.32 15.94 -18.59
N ILE A 37 -8.97 17.09 -18.62
CA ILE A 37 -10.43 17.18 -18.58
C ILE A 37 -11.15 16.81 -19.89
N GLN A 38 -10.43 16.45 -20.95
CA GLN A 38 -11.01 16.19 -22.27
C GLN A 38 -11.78 14.88 -22.39
N THR A 39 -11.39 13.85 -21.64
CA THR A 39 -11.96 12.51 -21.76
C THR A 39 -12.15 11.84 -20.40
N PHE A 40 -13.12 10.93 -20.29
CA PHE A 40 -13.31 10.09 -19.11
C PHE A 40 -12.05 9.31 -18.73
N GLU A 41 -11.34 8.78 -19.72
CA GLU A 41 -10.11 8.00 -19.50
C GLU A 41 -9.02 8.83 -18.82
N LYS A 42 -8.80 10.06 -19.29
CA LYS A 42 -7.77 10.95 -18.74
C LYS A 42 -8.10 11.38 -17.31
N VAL A 43 -9.35 11.77 -17.06
CA VAL A 43 -9.81 12.10 -15.70
C VAL A 43 -9.72 10.87 -14.79
N GLY A 44 -10.12 9.69 -15.29
CA GLY A 44 -10.03 8.43 -14.58
C GLY A 44 -8.58 8.04 -14.28
N GLY A 45 -7.65 8.28 -15.21
CA GLY A 45 -6.21 8.09 -15.01
C GLY A 45 -5.67 8.98 -13.90
N PHE A 46 -6.02 10.27 -13.91
CA PHE A 46 -5.62 11.22 -12.85
C PHE A 46 -6.18 10.79 -11.47
N MET A 47 -7.43 10.33 -11.44
CA MET A 47 -8.04 9.81 -10.22
C MET A 47 -7.32 8.55 -9.71
N THR A 48 -6.88 7.67 -10.62
CA THR A 48 -6.13 6.46 -10.30
C THR A 48 -4.74 6.77 -9.75
N ASP A 49 -4.09 7.85 -10.20
CA ASP A 49 -2.79 8.30 -9.68
C ASP A 49 -2.83 8.63 -8.18
N ILE A 50 -3.99 9.00 -7.62
CA ILE A 50 -4.15 9.22 -6.18
C ILE A 50 -3.84 7.95 -5.39
N TYR A 51 -4.18 6.79 -5.90
CA TYR A 51 -3.92 5.49 -5.27
C TYR A 51 -2.42 5.19 -5.12
N ASN A 52 -1.56 5.78 -5.95
CA ASN A 52 -0.11 5.62 -5.86
C ASN A 52 0.50 6.28 -4.61
N TYR A 53 -0.22 7.21 -3.97
CA TYR A 53 0.21 7.81 -2.71
C TYR A 53 -0.19 6.99 -1.48
N ALA A 54 -0.95 5.90 -1.64
CA ALA A 54 -1.30 5.02 -0.54
C ALA A 54 -0.05 4.45 0.11
N ASP A 55 0.02 4.55 1.45
CA ASP A 55 1.08 3.91 2.20
C ASP A 55 0.86 2.39 2.27
N TYR A 56 1.92 1.64 2.08
CA TYR A 56 1.93 0.20 2.27
C TYR A 56 3.32 -0.26 2.70
N ASP A 57 3.36 -1.23 3.59
CA ASP A 57 4.60 -1.78 4.13
C ASP A 57 5.22 -2.83 3.18
N TYR A 58 5.15 -4.06 3.48
CA TYR A 58 5.56 -5.22 2.67
C TYR A 58 6.84 -5.04 1.83
N GLY A 59 7.88 -4.45 2.43
CA GLY A 59 9.19 -4.39 1.85
C GLY A 59 9.43 -3.28 0.83
N GLN A 60 8.50 -2.36 0.65
CA GLN A 60 8.68 -1.29 -0.33
C GLN A 60 9.21 0.03 0.26
N ASN A 61 8.98 0.28 1.55
CA ASN A 61 9.36 1.56 2.17
C ASN A 61 10.84 1.67 2.53
N PHE A 62 11.53 0.56 2.79
CA PHE A 62 12.89 0.55 3.33
C PHE A 62 13.84 -0.32 2.48
N GLY A 63 13.71 -0.27 1.16
CA GLY A 63 14.57 -1.04 0.26
C GLY A 63 14.40 -2.56 0.41
N GLY A 64 13.19 -3.00 0.73
CA GLY A 64 12.83 -4.39 1.00
C GLY A 64 12.55 -4.68 2.47
N GLY A 65 12.88 -3.76 3.38
CA GLY A 65 12.56 -3.88 4.80
C GLY A 65 11.09 -3.64 5.10
N MET A 66 10.48 -4.47 5.94
CA MET A 66 9.18 -4.24 6.56
C MET A 66 9.36 -3.53 7.90
N LEU A 67 8.35 -2.77 8.34
CA LEU A 67 8.38 -2.14 9.66
C LEU A 67 8.54 -3.15 10.81
N ALA A 68 8.10 -4.39 10.64
CA ALA A 68 8.34 -5.47 11.58
C ALA A 68 9.85 -5.64 11.88
N SER A 69 10.73 -5.41 10.89
CA SER A 69 12.18 -5.50 11.07
C SER A 69 12.80 -4.28 11.78
N ALA A 70 11.98 -3.28 12.16
CA ALA A 70 12.35 -2.21 13.08
C ALA A 70 11.92 -2.50 14.53
N THR A 71 11.33 -3.66 14.80
CA THR A 71 10.83 -4.11 16.10
C THR A 71 11.52 -5.42 16.52
N ASP A 72 11.10 -6.00 17.62
CA ASP A 72 11.55 -7.30 18.10
C ASP A 72 10.90 -8.51 17.37
N GLU A 73 10.01 -8.25 16.41
CA GLU A 73 9.35 -9.32 15.65
C GLU A 73 10.22 -9.90 14.53
N SER A 74 11.14 -9.10 13.97
CA SER A 74 11.89 -9.50 12.78
C SER A 74 13.26 -8.83 12.74
N VAL A 75 14.21 -9.48 12.03
CA VAL A 75 15.53 -8.93 11.71
C VAL A 75 15.68 -8.85 10.20
N TYR A 76 16.14 -7.71 9.71
CA TYR A 76 16.49 -7.57 8.30
C TYR A 76 17.87 -8.14 8.01
N SER A 77 17.98 -9.11 7.11
CA SER A 77 19.21 -9.89 6.90
C SER A 77 20.35 -9.12 6.21
N VAL A 78 20.04 -7.95 5.60
CA VAL A 78 21.03 -7.14 4.88
C VAL A 78 21.39 -5.93 5.71
N SER A 79 22.67 -5.80 6.08
CA SER A 79 23.19 -4.68 6.85
C SER A 79 23.41 -3.42 6.00
N GLY A 80 23.53 -2.25 6.65
CA GLY A 80 23.77 -0.97 6.00
C GLY A 80 22.54 -0.36 5.35
N THR A 81 21.34 -0.78 5.75
CA THR A 81 20.07 -0.30 5.19
C THR A 81 19.38 0.70 6.10
N SER A 82 18.43 1.47 5.53
CA SER A 82 17.70 2.51 6.26
C SER A 82 16.87 1.98 7.44
N ILE A 83 16.48 0.71 7.43
CA ILE A 83 15.72 0.10 8.53
C ILE A 83 16.51 0.10 9.84
N GLU A 84 17.84 -0.02 9.77
CA GLU A 84 18.70 -0.01 10.96
C GLU A 84 18.66 1.31 11.72
N THR A 85 18.29 2.41 11.06
CA THR A 85 18.17 3.73 11.70
C THR A 85 17.23 3.71 12.89
N PHE A 86 16.21 2.85 12.88
CA PHE A 86 15.24 2.75 13.98
C PHE A 86 15.85 2.22 15.27
N TYR A 87 16.91 1.41 15.21
CA TYR A 87 17.48 0.73 16.38
C TYR A 87 18.99 0.93 16.58
N ASN A 88 19.70 1.59 15.64
CA ASN A 88 21.14 1.86 15.79
C ASN A 88 21.48 3.19 16.50
N GLY A 89 20.45 3.90 17.00
CA GLY A 89 20.62 5.17 17.72
C GLY A 89 20.75 6.40 16.80
N SER A 90 20.70 6.26 15.49
CA SER A 90 20.80 7.38 14.56
C SER A 90 19.47 8.06 14.24
N TRP A 91 18.35 7.47 14.63
CA TRP A 91 17.03 8.04 14.44
C TRP A 91 16.85 9.31 15.30
N SER A 92 16.57 10.42 14.65
CA SER A 92 16.46 11.72 15.31
C SER A 92 15.57 12.67 14.50
N PRO A 93 15.16 13.83 15.04
CA PRO A 93 14.41 14.83 14.29
C PRO A 93 15.10 15.31 13.01
N SER A 94 16.44 15.28 12.96
CA SER A 94 17.25 15.63 11.79
C SER A 94 17.59 14.43 10.89
N ASN A 95 17.33 13.22 11.34
CA ASN A 95 17.53 11.96 10.58
C ASN A 95 16.31 11.08 10.71
N ALA A 96 15.17 11.58 10.24
CA ALA A 96 13.90 10.87 10.28
C ALA A 96 13.85 9.78 9.22
N GLN A 97 13.29 8.62 9.58
CA GLN A 97 13.05 7.50 8.68
C GLN A 97 11.54 7.24 8.57
N GLY A 98 11.14 6.67 7.45
CA GLY A 98 9.73 6.35 7.19
C GLY A 98 8.82 7.58 7.18
N SER A 99 9.35 8.75 6.81
CA SER A 99 8.57 9.98 6.76
C SER A 99 7.51 9.92 5.68
N LEU A 100 6.25 9.98 6.09
CA LEU A 100 5.09 10.04 5.19
C LEU A 100 4.70 11.46 4.79
N TRP A 101 5.27 12.50 5.40
CA TRP A 101 4.84 13.90 5.26
C TRP A 101 4.68 14.33 3.82
N SER A 102 5.76 14.27 3.05
CA SER A 102 5.75 14.74 1.66
C SER A 102 4.79 13.96 0.78
N ASN A 103 4.77 12.62 0.93
CA ASN A 103 3.94 11.74 0.11
C ASN A 103 2.45 11.96 0.38
N MET A 104 2.05 12.02 1.66
CA MET A 104 0.66 12.24 2.04
C MET A 104 0.16 13.61 1.61
N TYR A 105 0.97 14.69 1.78
CA TYR A 105 0.57 16.02 1.31
C TYR A 105 0.53 16.14 -0.22
N LYS A 106 1.35 15.39 -0.97
CA LYS A 106 1.18 15.27 -2.43
C LYS A 106 -0.16 14.63 -2.77
N GLY A 107 -0.52 13.54 -2.09
CA GLY A 107 -1.82 12.89 -2.24
C GLY A 107 -2.99 13.85 -1.93
N ILE A 108 -2.91 14.59 -0.81
CA ILE A 108 -3.91 15.62 -0.44
C ILE A 108 -4.02 16.69 -1.52
N LYS A 109 -2.87 17.19 -2.04
CA LYS A 109 -2.88 18.16 -3.14
C LYS A 109 -3.60 17.61 -4.37
N THR A 110 -3.32 16.37 -4.75
CA THR A 110 -3.97 15.74 -5.91
C THR A 110 -5.47 15.58 -5.68
N CYS A 111 -5.90 15.18 -4.47
CA CYS A 111 -7.31 15.16 -4.10
C CYS A 111 -7.96 16.54 -4.19
N ASN A 112 -7.28 17.59 -3.71
CA ASN A 112 -7.79 18.95 -3.77
C ASN A 112 -7.94 19.45 -5.20
N VAL A 113 -7.07 19.06 -6.14
CA VAL A 113 -7.24 19.36 -7.57
C VAL A 113 -8.52 18.73 -8.11
N VAL A 114 -8.79 17.44 -7.79
CA VAL A 114 -10.05 16.80 -8.20
C VAL A 114 -11.26 17.55 -7.64
N LEU A 115 -11.21 17.92 -6.36
CA LEU A 115 -12.33 18.59 -5.67
C LEU A 115 -12.58 20.02 -6.14
N LYS A 116 -11.54 20.70 -6.63
CA LYS A 116 -11.63 22.08 -7.10
C LYS A 116 -11.85 22.17 -8.61
N ASP A 117 -11.06 21.42 -9.37
CA ASP A 117 -10.90 21.65 -10.81
C ASP A 117 -11.65 20.65 -11.68
N PHE A 118 -12.05 19.48 -11.15
CA PHE A 118 -12.67 18.41 -11.92
C PHE A 118 -14.14 18.20 -11.57
N GLN A 119 -14.78 19.21 -11.01
CA GLN A 119 -16.22 19.20 -10.78
C GLN A 119 -16.97 19.70 -12.01
N ASP A 120 -18.18 19.18 -12.22
CA ASP A 120 -19.12 19.63 -13.25
C ASP A 120 -18.56 19.64 -14.68
N LEU A 121 -17.60 18.76 -14.99
CA LEU A 121 -17.07 18.61 -16.35
C LEU A 121 -18.16 18.11 -17.29
N LYS A 122 -18.11 18.59 -18.53
CA LYS A 122 -19.00 18.17 -19.61
C LYS A 122 -18.26 17.27 -20.58
N PHE A 123 -18.88 16.18 -20.97
CA PHE A 123 -18.35 15.20 -21.91
C PHE A 123 -19.31 15.05 -23.11
N GLU A 124 -19.73 16.18 -23.70
CA GLU A 124 -20.75 16.26 -24.75
C GLU A 124 -20.39 15.41 -25.97
N ASP A 125 -19.12 15.35 -26.34
CA ASP A 125 -18.64 14.52 -27.46
C ASP A 125 -18.84 13.01 -27.26
N PHE A 126 -19.12 12.57 -26.04
CA PHE A 126 -19.29 11.17 -25.68
C PHE A 126 -20.73 10.76 -25.40
N GLU A 127 -21.70 11.68 -25.46
CA GLU A 127 -23.11 11.42 -25.08
C GLU A 127 -23.78 10.30 -25.88
N LEU A 128 -23.32 10.08 -27.12
CA LEU A 128 -23.84 9.03 -27.98
C LEU A 128 -23.18 7.67 -27.77
N ASN A 129 -22.19 7.58 -26.90
CA ASN A 129 -21.54 6.32 -26.61
C ASN A 129 -22.45 5.43 -25.76
N ALA A 130 -22.45 4.14 -26.07
CA ALA A 130 -23.30 3.15 -25.38
C ALA A 130 -23.02 3.04 -23.88
N ASP A 131 -21.81 3.40 -23.44
CA ASP A 131 -21.33 3.34 -22.06
C ASP A 131 -21.33 4.72 -21.36
N TYR A 132 -21.87 5.77 -22.01
CA TYR A 132 -21.83 7.13 -21.46
C TYR A 132 -22.40 7.25 -20.05
N GLN A 133 -23.55 6.62 -19.79
CA GLN A 133 -24.21 6.70 -18.48
C GLN A 133 -23.35 6.06 -17.37
N GLN A 134 -22.69 4.93 -17.66
CA GLN A 134 -21.80 4.27 -16.72
C GLN A 134 -20.51 5.09 -16.49
N GLN A 135 -19.97 5.73 -17.55
CA GLN A 135 -18.82 6.63 -17.44
C GLN A 135 -19.16 7.85 -16.59
N MET A 136 -20.34 8.46 -16.79
CA MET A 136 -20.83 9.58 -15.98
C MET A 136 -21.01 9.16 -14.52
N TYR A 137 -21.64 8.02 -14.23
CA TYR A 137 -21.81 7.51 -12.87
C TYR A 137 -20.47 7.31 -12.16
N ARG A 138 -19.48 6.75 -12.88
CA ARG A 138 -18.12 6.60 -12.38
C ARG A 138 -17.43 7.95 -12.14
N TYR A 139 -17.57 8.89 -13.08
CA TYR A 139 -17.02 10.24 -12.96
C TYR A 139 -17.63 10.99 -11.76
N GLU A 140 -18.93 10.95 -11.58
CA GLU A 140 -19.62 11.57 -10.45
C GLU A 140 -19.18 11.01 -9.09
N ASN A 141 -18.68 9.77 -9.08
CA ASN A 141 -18.11 9.14 -7.89
C ASN A 141 -16.74 9.69 -7.52
N TYR A 142 -15.97 10.26 -8.45
CA TYR A 142 -14.58 10.67 -8.20
C TYR A 142 -14.42 11.70 -7.09
N LYS A 143 -15.38 12.60 -6.93
CA LYS A 143 -15.38 13.56 -5.81
C LYS A 143 -15.45 12.86 -4.44
N TRP A 144 -16.19 11.77 -4.36
CA TRP A 144 -16.34 10.99 -3.13
C TRP A 144 -15.09 10.15 -2.85
N GLU A 145 -14.51 9.56 -3.89
CA GLU A 145 -13.23 8.87 -3.77
C GLU A 145 -12.11 9.84 -3.34
N ALA A 146 -12.05 11.04 -3.93
CA ALA A 146 -11.06 12.04 -3.58
C ALA A 146 -11.20 12.50 -2.12
N ARG A 147 -12.42 12.67 -1.60
CA ARG A 147 -12.67 12.98 -0.19
C ARG A 147 -12.25 11.83 0.72
N PHE A 148 -12.57 10.59 0.35
CA PHE A 148 -12.09 9.41 1.09
C PHE A 148 -10.56 9.37 1.16
N TRP A 149 -9.87 9.50 0.02
CA TRP A 149 -8.42 9.47 -0.01
C TRP A 149 -7.78 10.61 0.78
N ARG A 150 -8.38 11.79 0.73
CA ARG A 150 -7.92 12.92 1.55
C ARG A 150 -8.01 12.59 3.04
N ALA A 151 -9.13 12.03 3.51
CA ALA A 151 -9.28 11.56 4.89
C ALA A 151 -8.26 10.46 5.24
N TYR A 152 -8.00 9.53 4.34
CA TYR A 152 -6.98 8.48 4.50
C TYR A 152 -5.57 9.06 4.65
N PHE A 153 -5.20 10.05 3.85
CA PHE A 153 -3.90 10.69 3.95
C PHE A 153 -3.75 11.47 5.27
N TYR A 154 -4.80 12.17 5.71
CA TYR A 154 -4.80 12.80 7.03
C TYR A 154 -4.73 11.80 8.18
N PHE A 155 -5.35 10.64 8.04
CA PHE A 155 -5.21 9.57 9.04
C PHE A 155 -3.75 9.11 9.16
N ASN A 156 -3.05 8.90 8.04
CA ASN A 156 -1.64 8.53 8.08
C ASN A 156 -0.75 9.63 8.65
N LEU A 157 -1.05 10.89 8.35
CA LEU A 157 -0.34 12.04 8.93
C LEU A 157 -0.57 12.15 10.44
N VAL A 158 -1.82 12.12 10.93
CA VAL A 158 -2.10 12.26 12.36
C VAL A 158 -1.55 11.08 13.15
N ARG A 159 -1.60 9.88 12.61
CA ARG A 159 -1.03 8.67 13.22
C ARG A 159 0.46 8.83 13.49
N GLN A 160 1.22 9.44 12.57
CA GLN A 160 2.67 9.54 12.66
C GLN A 160 3.13 10.84 13.33
N TYR A 161 2.42 11.96 13.13
CA TYR A 161 2.90 13.29 13.54
C TYR A 161 2.04 13.99 14.58
N GLY A 162 0.94 13.37 15.03
CA GLY A 162 -0.06 14.06 15.85
C GLY A 162 -0.82 15.11 15.04
N GLY A 163 -1.09 16.28 15.62
CA GLY A 163 -1.76 17.35 14.91
C GLY A 163 -0.98 17.84 13.69
N VAL A 164 -1.67 18.18 12.60
CA VAL A 164 -1.09 18.63 11.32
C VAL A 164 -1.93 19.74 10.70
N PRO A 165 -1.38 20.55 9.78
CA PRO A 165 -2.19 21.49 9.00
C PRO A 165 -3.24 20.77 8.15
N VAL A 166 -4.49 21.24 8.21
CA VAL A 166 -5.57 20.78 7.31
C VAL A 166 -5.74 21.83 6.21
N ILE A 167 -5.54 21.40 4.96
CA ILE A 167 -5.50 22.27 3.78
C ILE A 167 -6.83 22.23 3.05
N ASP A 168 -7.48 23.40 2.96
CA ASP A 168 -8.71 23.56 2.19
C ASP A 168 -8.42 23.50 0.68
N PRO A 169 -9.24 22.84 -0.15
CA PRO A 169 -9.10 22.82 -1.61
C PRO A 169 -9.07 24.20 -2.25
N GLU A 170 -9.79 25.18 -1.70
CA GLU A 170 -9.87 26.55 -2.20
C GLU A 170 -8.73 27.45 -1.73
N MET A 171 -7.85 26.95 -0.86
CA MET A 171 -6.73 27.74 -0.34
C MET A 171 -5.75 28.14 -1.45
N ALA A 172 -5.32 29.40 -1.44
CA ALA A 172 -4.30 29.86 -2.35
C ALA A 172 -2.94 29.20 -2.05
N ALA A 173 -2.19 28.85 -3.10
CA ALA A 173 -0.91 28.14 -2.97
C ALA A 173 0.12 28.90 -2.09
N ALA A 174 0.07 30.24 -2.07
CA ALA A 174 0.94 31.07 -1.24
C ALA A 174 0.68 30.91 0.27
N ASP A 175 -0.54 30.53 0.66
CA ASP A 175 -0.97 30.44 2.05
C ASP A 175 -0.80 29.04 2.64
N VAL A 176 -0.63 28.01 1.80
CA VAL A 176 -0.54 26.61 2.24
C VAL A 176 0.58 26.39 3.25
N ASN A 177 1.76 26.96 3.01
CA ASN A 177 2.92 26.76 3.88
C ASN A 177 2.83 27.57 5.20
N ASN A 178 1.89 28.47 5.31
CA ASN A 178 1.68 29.32 6.50
C ASN A 178 0.57 28.78 7.41
N GLN A 179 -0.02 27.62 7.07
CA GLN A 179 -1.11 27.05 7.87
C GLN A 179 -0.61 26.52 9.22
N PRO A 180 -1.24 26.89 10.32
CA PRO A 180 -0.90 26.34 11.63
C PRO A 180 -1.30 24.87 11.71
N ARG A 181 -0.61 24.12 12.56
CA ARG A 181 -1.05 22.76 12.91
C ARG A 181 -2.36 22.81 13.67
N LYS A 182 -3.28 21.95 13.27
CA LYS A 182 -4.45 21.59 14.08
C LYS A 182 -4.03 20.64 15.20
N SER A 183 -4.82 20.54 16.26
CA SER A 183 -4.65 19.49 17.25
C SER A 183 -4.93 18.11 16.64
N SER A 184 -4.44 17.05 17.25
CA SER A 184 -4.78 15.68 16.81
C SER A 184 -6.29 15.43 16.85
N ASP A 185 -6.98 15.94 17.85
CA ASP A 185 -8.43 15.80 17.97
C ASP A 185 -9.19 16.48 16.83
N GLU A 186 -8.78 17.70 16.45
CA GLU A 186 -9.37 18.38 15.28
C GLU A 186 -9.13 17.59 13.97
N VAL A 187 -7.95 16.96 13.81
CA VAL A 187 -7.66 16.16 12.63
C VAL A 187 -8.48 14.87 12.63
N PHE A 188 -8.62 14.18 13.77
CA PHE A 188 -9.49 13.01 13.86
C PHE A 188 -10.95 13.37 13.60
N GLN A 189 -11.44 14.48 14.15
CA GLN A 189 -12.81 14.94 13.88
C GLN A 189 -13.01 15.25 12.39
N TYR A 190 -12.06 15.92 11.74
CA TYR A 190 -12.09 16.14 10.29
C TYR A 190 -12.22 14.81 9.51
N ILE A 191 -11.47 13.78 9.92
CA ILE A 191 -11.53 12.45 9.27
C ILE A 191 -12.92 11.83 9.45
N PHE A 192 -13.52 11.93 10.65
CA PHE A 192 -14.86 11.41 10.91
C PHE A 192 -15.92 12.14 10.09
N ASP A 193 -15.85 13.47 10.04
CA ASP A 193 -16.78 14.30 9.27
C ASP A 193 -16.71 14.00 7.77
N GLU A 194 -15.49 13.83 7.22
CA GLU A 194 -15.30 13.42 5.83
C GLU A 194 -15.88 12.02 5.57
N CYS A 195 -15.61 11.05 6.45
CA CYS A 195 -16.16 9.70 6.31
C CYS A 195 -17.70 9.72 6.37
N ASP A 196 -18.30 10.47 7.27
CA ASP A 196 -19.76 10.58 7.38
C ASP A 196 -20.40 11.24 6.17
N ALA A 197 -19.75 12.24 5.59
CA ALA A 197 -20.23 12.90 4.38
C ALA A 197 -20.10 12.02 3.11
N VAL A 198 -19.19 11.04 3.12
CA VAL A 198 -18.86 10.22 1.95
C VAL A 198 -19.56 8.87 1.95
N LYS A 199 -19.72 8.21 3.11
CA LYS A 199 -20.11 6.79 3.23
C LYS A 199 -21.39 6.40 2.48
N ASP A 200 -22.38 7.31 2.37
CA ASP A 200 -23.65 7.04 1.72
C ASP A 200 -23.69 7.46 0.25
N SER A 201 -22.71 8.25 -0.18
CA SER A 201 -22.65 8.85 -1.51
C SER A 201 -21.66 8.17 -2.46
N ILE A 202 -20.59 7.56 -1.91
CA ILE A 202 -19.62 6.81 -2.69
C ILE A 202 -20.24 5.52 -3.24
N ILE A 203 -19.78 5.04 -4.40
CA ILE A 203 -20.22 3.76 -4.98
C ILE A 203 -20.15 2.66 -3.92
N LYS A 204 -21.27 1.97 -3.74
CA LYS A 204 -21.39 0.85 -2.81
C LYS A 204 -20.86 -0.44 -3.41
N ASP A 205 -21.21 -0.69 -4.66
CA ASP A 205 -20.78 -1.88 -5.40
C ASP A 205 -20.42 -1.48 -6.84
N TYR A 206 -19.19 -1.79 -7.24
CA TYR A 206 -18.74 -1.47 -8.60
C TYR A 206 -19.40 -2.33 -9.69
N SER A 207 -20.12 -3.40 -9.33
CA SER A 207 -20.98 -4.13 -10.27
C SER A 207 -22.09 -3.24 -10.85
N ASP A 208 -22.45 -2.14 -10.19
CA ASP A 208 -23.41 -1.14 -10.69
C ASP A 208 -22.91 -0.44 -11.97
N LEU A 209 -21.63 -0.49 -12.27
CA LEU A 209 -21.06 -0.02 -13.55
C LEU A 209 -21.34 -0.94 -14.74
N GLY A 210 -22.10 -2.03 -14.55
CA GLY A 210 -22.47 -2.94 -15.64
C GLY A 210 -21.26 -3.55 -16.35
N SER A 211 -21.23 -3.49 -17.68
CA SER A 211 -20.13 -4.05 -18.49
C SER A 211 -18.76 -3.41 -18.23
N MET A 212 -18.72 -2.19 -17.71
CA MET A 212 -17.47 -1.52 -17.34
C MET A 212 -16.83 -2.10 -16.06
N ALA A 213 -17.65 -2.66 -15.15
CA ALA A 213 -17.17 -3.29 -13.93
C ALA A 213 -16.48 -4.65 -14.16
N LEU A 214 -16.59 -5.22 -15.36
CA LEU A 214 -15.99 -6.52 -15.70
C LEU A 214 -14.47 -6.45 -15.87
N SER A 215 -13.90 -5.26 -15.97
CA SER A 215 -12.46 -5.15 -15.94
C SER A 215 -11.98 -5.29 -14.50
N THR A 216 -10.94 -6.07 -14.29
CA THR A 216 -10.21 -6.14 -13.03
C THR A 216 -9.68 -4.76 -12.57
N ALA A 217 -9.82 -3.73 -13.40
CA ALA A 217 -9.40 -2.37 -13.12
C ALA A 217 -10.19 -1.69 -12.00
N GLU A 218 -11.43 -2.13 -11.72
CA GLU A 218 -12.24 -1.57 -10.63
C GLU A 218 -12.06 -2.32 -9.30
N ASP A 219 -11.45 -3.48 -9.33
CA ASP A 219 -11.10 -4.19 -8.12
C ASP A 219 -10.06 -3.41 -7.30
N GLY A 220 -10.31 -3.24 -6.01
CA GLY A 220 -9.44 -2.47 -5.12
C GLY A 220 -9.71 -0.96 -5.11
N ARG A 221 -10.74 -0.46 -5.81
CA ARG A 221 -11.18 0.93 -5.63
C ARG A 221 -11.97 1.10 -4.33
N ALA A 222 -11.87 2.31 -3.79
CA ALA A 222 -12.56 2.66 -2.56
C ALA A 222 -14.08 2.64 -2.76
N ASN A 223 -14.78 2.05 -1.82
CA ASN A 223 -16.24 1.98 -1.74
C ASN A 223 -16.73 2.33 -0.33
N ASN A 224 -18.02 2.25 -0.05
CA ASN A 224 -18.54 2.63 1.25
C ASN A 224 -17.98 1.79 2.41
N LEU A 225 -17.72 0.49 2.22
CA LEU A 225 -17.08 -0.32 3.27
C LEU A 225 -15.67 0.16 3.58
N THR A 226 -14.92 0.60 2.55
CA THR A 226 -13.59 1.19 2.74
C THR A 226 -13.64 2.46 3.58
N VAL A 227 -14.66 3.30 3.37
CA VAL A 227 -14.89 4.52 4.16
C VAL A 227 -15.21 4.19 5.62
N LEU A 228 -16.13 3.24 5.85
CA LEU A 228 -16.47 2.78 7.20
C LEU A 228 -15.28 2.15 7.91
N ALA A 229 -14.44 1.40 7.19
CA ALA A 229 -13.23 0.79 7.73
C ALA A 229 -12.19 1.85 8.14
N LEU A 230 -12.02 2.90 7.34
CA LEU A 230 -11.16 4.03 7.71
C LEU A 230 -11.67 4.72 8.97
N LYS A 231 -12.98 5.00 9.04
CA LYS A 231 -13.60 5.64 10.21
C LYS A 231 -13.42 4.82 11.48
N ALA A 232 -13.72 3.52 11.43
CA ALA A 232 -13.57 2.61 12.56
C ALA A 232 -12.10 2.52 13.03
N ARG A 233 -11.16 2.39 12.08
CA ARG A 233 -9.73 2.34 12.39
C ARG A 233 -9.22 3.64 12.98
N ALA A 234 -9.59 4.78 12.42
CA ALA A 234 -9.22 6.09 12.94
C ALA A 234 -9.74 6.30 14.36
N ALA A 235 -10.98 5.87 14.64
CA ALA A 235 -11.56 5.96 15.98
C ALA A 235 -10.85 5.09 17.01
N LEU A 236 -10.39 3.89 16.61
CA LEU A 236 -9.58 3.03 17.48
C LEU A 236 -8.24 3.69 17.85
N TYR A 237 -7.58 4.33 16.88
CA TYR A 237 -6.36 5.11 17.15
C TYR A 237 -6.63 6.30 18.06
N TRP A 238 -7.70 7.06 17.78
CA TRP A 238 -8.10 8.21 18.58
C TRP A 238 -8.42 7.86 20.03
N ALA A 239 -8.99 6.67 20.28
CA ALA A 239 -9.27 6.15 21.60
C ALA A 239 -8.04 5.56 22.31
N SER A 240 -6.94 5.27 21.56
CA SER A 240 -5.75 4.62 22.13
C SER A 240 -5.04 5.52 23.16
N PRO A 241 -4.27 4.94 24.12
CA PRO A 241 -3.61 5.72 25.18
C PRO A 241 -2.72 6.86 24.68
N LEU A 242 -2.13 6.74 23.47
CA LEU A 242 -1.31 7.79 22.88
C LEU A 242 -2.10 9.07 22.60
N PHE A 243 -3.32 8.95 22.07
CA PHE A 243 -4.18 10.08 21.72
C PHE A 243 -5.27 10.38 22.77
N ASN A 244 -5.42 9.46 23.72
CA ASN A 244 -6.39 9.56 24.84
C ASN A 244 -5.71 9.32 26.19
N PRO A 245 -4.74 10.17 26.58
CA PRO A 245 -3.98 9.99 27.83
C PRO A 245 -4.85 10.13 29.08
N SER A 246 -6.00 10.80 28.99
CA SER A 246 -6.97 10.90 30.09
C SER A 246 -7.81 9.64 30.29
N GLY A 247 -7.78 8.69 29.33
CA GLY A 247 -8.62 7.49 29.35
C GLY A 247 -10.12 7.78 29.19
N ASP A 248 -10.46 8.81 28.40
CA ASP A 248 -11.85 9.19 28.14
C ASP A 248 -12.62 8.00 27.54
N LYS A 249 -13.58 7.50 28.29
CA LYS A 249 -14.39 6.32 27.94
C LYS A 249 -15.31 6.58 26.74
N GLU A 250 -15.70 7.82 26.49
CA GLU A 250 -16.55 8.16 25.34
C GLU A 250 -15.82 7.90 24.01
N ARG A 251 -14.51 8.06 23.96
CA ARG A 251 -13.71 7.72 22.78
C ARG A 251 -13.74 6.20 22.47
N TYR A 252 -13.63 5.37 23.50
CA TYR A 252 -13.77 3.91 23.34
C TYR A 252 -15.18 3.52 22.89
N HIS A 253 -16.19 4.19 23.47
CA HIS A 253 -17.58 3.95 23.09
C HIS A 253 -17.83 4.30 21.61
N LYS A 254 -17.38 5.46 21.16
CA LYS A 254 -17.46 5.85 19.74
C LYS A 254 -16.71 4.91 18.81
N ALA A 255 -15.51 4.48 19.18
CA ALA A 255 -14.76 3.49 18.41
C ALA A 255 -15.55 2.18 18.26
N ALA A 256 -16.19 1.71 19.33
CA ALA A 256 -17.04 0.52 19.29
C ALA A 256 -18.27 0.72 18.38
N LEU A 257 -18.93 1.88 18.44
CA LEU A 257 -20.09 2.20 17.59
C LEU A 257 -19.71 2.23 16.10
N TYR A 258 -18.59 2.89 15.74
CA TYR A 258 -18.15 2.97 14.35
C TYR A 258 -17.68 1.59 13.82
N THR A 259 -17.07 0.77 14.69
CA THR A 259 -16.72 -0.60 14.34
C THR A 259 -17.97 -1.46 14.14
N LYS A 260 -19.01 -1.27 14.98
CA LYS A 260 -20.28 -1.97 14.80
C LYS A 260 -20.96 -1.57 13.49
N GLU A 261 -20.99 -0.28 13.14
CA GLU A 261 -21.53 0.21 11.86
C GLU A 261 -20.86 -0.49 10.67
N LEU A 262 -19.53 -0.64 10.71
CA LEU A 262 -18.78 -1.38 9.69
C LEU A 262 -19.19 -2.85 9.64
N LEU A 263 -19.24 -3.54 10.80
CA LEU A 263 -19.59 -4.95 10.87
C LEU A 263 -21.01 -5.21 10.34
N ASP A 264 -21.98 -4.39 10.75
CA ASP A 264 -23.36 -4.50 10.26
C ASP A 264 -23.43 -4.33 8.72
N ALA A 265 -22.63 -3.40 8.16
CA ALA A 265 -22.55 -3.21 6.71
C ALA A 265 -21.86 -4.37 5.98
N CYS A 266 -20.84 -5.00 6.58
CA CYS A 266 -20.20 -6.20 6.07
C CYS A 266 -21.16 -7.39 6.07
N GLU A 267 -21.87 -7.61 7.17
CA GLU A 267 -22.87 -8.68 7.31
C GLU A 267 -24.01 -8.52 6.29
N ALA A 268 -24.50 -7.30 6.10
CA ALA A 268 -25.54 -7.00 5.12
C ALA A 268 -25.12 -7.34 3.68
N ARG A 269 -23.80 -7.37 3.39
CA ARG A 269 -23.24 -7.85 2.12
C ARG A 269 -22.91 -9.33 2.08
N GLY A 270 -23.23 -10.08 3.12
CA GLY A 270 -22.89 -11.50 3.23
C GLY A 270 -21.40 -11.77 3.46
N MET A 271 -20.62 -10.76 3.87
CA MET A 271 -19.21 -10.96 4.21
C MET A 271 -19.08 -11.76 5.50
N LYS A 272 -18.08 -12.60 5.54
CA LYS A 272 -17.75 -13.46 6.68
C LYS A 272 -16.25 -13.73 6.72
N LEU A 273 -15.73 -14.17 7.83
CA LEU A 273 -14.34 -14.56 7.94
C LEU A 273 -14.03 -15.72 6.98
N ALA A 274 -12.82 -15.74 6.42
CA ALA A 274 -12.32 -16.85 5.62
C ALA A 274 -12.35 -18.14 6.43
N ALA A 275 -12.70 -19.25 5.79
CA ALA A 275 -12.79 -20.56 6.46
C ALA A 275 -11.43 -21.02 7.02
N LYS A 276 -10.34 -20.64 6.34
CA LYS A 276 -8.96 -20.94 6.75
C LYS A 276 -8.12 -19.67 6.69
N TYR A 277 -7.36 -19.42 7.72
CA TYR A 277 -6.45 -18.28 7.80
C TYR A 277 -5.49 -18.18 6.61
N ALA A 278 -4.96 -19.31 6.14
CA ALA A 278 -4.07 -19.36 4.97
C ALA A 278 -4.74 -18.96 3.65
N ASP A 279 -6.08 -19.01 3.56
CA ASP A 279 -6.78 -18.63 2.33
C ASP A 279 -6.64 -17.13 2.01
N LEU A 280 -6.30 -16.30 3.00
CA LEU A 280 -6.15 -14.85 2.84
C LEU A 280 -5.00 -14.45 1.92
N TRP A 281 -4.01 -15.32 1.72
CA TRP A 281 -2.85 -15.05 0.85
C TRP A 281 -2.51 -16.20 -0.09
N SER A 282 -3.46 -17.08 -0.38
CA SER A 282 -3.26 -18.10 -1.41
C SER A 282 -3.34 -17.50 -2.82
N THR A 283 -2.69 -18.13 -3.79
CA THR A 283 -2.70 -17.72 -5.20
C THR A 283 -4.10 -17.63 -5.82
N ASN A 284 -5.05 -18.36 -5.26
CA ASN A 284 -6.44 -18.39 -5.71
C ASN A 284 -7.38 -17.46 -4.91
N ASN A 285 -6.86 -16.70 -3.98
CA ASN A 285 -7.64 -15.86 -3.07
C ASN A 285 -8.66 -14.97 -3.80
N TYR A 286 -8.23 -14.27 -4.84
CA TYR A 286 -9.09 -13.35 -5.59
C TYR A 286 -9.96 -14.02 -6.65
N LYS A 287 -9.68 -15.27 -7.01
CA LYS A 287 -10.50 -16.03 -7.95
C LYS A 287 -11.67 -16.74 -7.27
N ASP A 288 -11.51 -17.02 -5.99
CA ASP A 288 -12.48 -17.74 -5.17
C ASP A 288 -13.23 -16.73 -4.29
N ALA A 289 -14.51 -16.50 -4.58
CA ALA A 289 -15.34 -15.57 -3.84
C ALA A 289 -15.45 -15.90 -2.34
N ASP A 290 -15.43 -17.19 -2.00
CA ASP A 290 -15.50 -17.63 -0.60
C ASP A 290 -14.20 -17.32 0.16
N LYS A 291 -13.06 -17.29 -0.52
CA LYS A 291 -11.76 -17.01 0.12
C LYS A 291 -11.50 -15.53 0.34
N LYS A 292 -12.04 -14.67 -0.53
CA LYS A 292 -11.90 -13.20 -0.40
C LYS A 292 -12.99 -12.55 0.45
N CYS A 293 -13.82 -13.34 1.13
CA CYS A 293 -15.02 -12.87 1.79
C CYS A 293 -14.81 -11.88 2.93
N GLU A 294 -13.63 -11.82 3.56
CA GLU A 294 -13.31 -10.86 4.62
C GLU A 294 -12.47 -9.65 4.16
N ILE A 295 -12.05 -9.61 2.90
CA ILE A 295 -11.20 -8.53 2.40
C ILE A 295 -12.07 -7.32 2.06
N ILE A 296 -11.97 -6.26 2.87
CA ILE A 296 -12.70 -5.01 2.66
C ILE A 296 -11.99 -4.14 1.62
N PHE A 297 -10.67 -4.01 1.75
CA PHE A 297 -9.86 -3.17 0.89
C PHE A 297 -8.43 -3.72 0.80
N GLY A 298 -7.90 -3.80 -0.40
CA GLY A 298 -6.56 -4.33 -0.62
C GLY A 298 -5.92 -3.71 -1.85
N ARG A 299 -4.61 -3.44 -1.76
CA ARG A 299 -3.82 -3.08 -2.93
C ARG A 299 -3.65 -4.32 -3.80
N ARG A 300 -3.97 -4.21 -5.08
CA ARG A 300 -3.61 -5.22 -6.07
C ARG A 300 -2.27 -4.89 -6.67
N ILE A 301 -1.42 -5.90 -6.74
CA ILE A 301 -0.19 -5.86 -7.49
C ILE A 301 -0.43 -6.70 -8.73
N TYR A 302 -0.44 -6.07 -9.88
CA TYR A 302 -0.50 -6.74 -11.17
C TYR A 302 0.91 -7.15 -11.57
N GLY A 303 1.17 -8.42 -11.59
CA GLY A 303 2.45 -8.92 -12.11
C GLY A 303 2.36 -10.42 -12.31
N THR A 304 2.65 -10.86 -13.53
CA THR A 304 2.91 -12.26 -13.84
C THR A 304 4.38 -12.60 -13.68
N LYS A 305 5.20 -11.61 -13.33
CA LYS A 305 6.66 -11.72 -13.23
C LYS A 305 7.11 -11.21 -11.86
N ILE A 306 8.01 -11.93 -11.26
CA ILE A 306 8.72 -11.52 -10.07
C ILE A 306 9.99 -10.81 -10.54
N SER A 307 10.00 -9.47 -10.55
CA SER A 307 11.14 -8.64 -10.96
C SER A 307 11.38 -7.52 -9.95
N SER A 308 12.63 -7.25 -9.66
CA SER A 308 13.02 -6.17 -8.75
C SER A 308 13.00 -4.78 -9.40
N THR A 309 12.77 -4.70 -10.71
CA THR A 309 12.90 -3.45 -11.49
C THR A 309 11.56 -2.87 -11.93
N ASP A 310 10.49 -3.65 -11.90
CA ASP A 310 9.15 -3.19 -12.23
C ASP A 310 8.33 -2.99 -10.96
N PRO A 311 7.85 -1.77 -10.65
CA PRO A 311 7.04 -1.52 -9.46
C PRO A 311 5.67 -2.23 -9.47
N SER A 312 5.27 -2.81 -10.61
CA SER A 312 4.10 -3.68 -10.70
C SER A 312 4.38 -5.10 -10.20
N ASP A 313 5.64 -5.47 -10.04
CA ASP A 313 6.04 -6.81 -9.64
C ASP A 313 5.90 -7.04 -8.13
N ASN A 314 5.63 -8.28 -7.77
CA ASN A 314 5.56 -8.68 -6.37
C ASN A 314 6.97 -8.83 -5.76
N VAL A 315 7.58 -7.70 -5.41
CA VAL A 315 8.89 -7.68 -4.75
C VAL A 315 8.88 -8.32 -3.36
N VAL A 316 7.71 -8.44 -2.74
CA VAL A 316 7.56 -9.04 -1.41
C VAL A 316 8.06 -10.48 -1.43
N GLU A 317 7.67 -11.25 -2.44
CA GLU A 317 8.08 -12.65 -2.56
C GLU A 317 9.57 -12.77 -2.86
N SER A 318 10.08 -11.98 -3.82
CA SER A 318 11.49 -12.01 -4.20
C SER A 318 12.41 -11.66 -3.03
N TYR A 319 11.98 -10.75 -2.17
CA TYR A 319 12.76 -10.35 -1.01
C TYR A 319 12.64 -11.32 0.18
N ASN A 320 11.55 -12.05 0.30
CA ASN A 320 11.25 -12.79 1.52
C ASN A 320 11.27 -14.33 1.40
N TYR A 321 11.29 -14.89 0.17
CA TYR A 321 11.59 -16.33 0.06
C TYR A 321 12.97 -16.63 0.64
N PRO A 322 13.17 -17.83 1.22
CA PRO A 322 14.44 -18.20 1.84
C PRO A 322 15.64 -17.97 0.91
N PHE A 323 16.72 -17.46 1.49
CA PHE A 323 17.98 -17.21 0.76
C PHE A 323 18.47 -18.47 0.02
N GLY A 324 18.97 -18.27 -1.21
CA GLY A 324 19.51 -19.36 -2.03
C GLY A 324 18.47 -20.16 -2.81
N ILE A 325 17.18 -19.83 -2.69
CA ILE A 325 16.15 -20.39 -3.56
C ILE A 325 16.29 -19.79 -4.96
N ASP A 326 16.47 -20.67 -5.94
CA ASP A 326 16.54 -20.27 -7.34
C ASP A 326 15.14 -19.92 -7.88
N MET A 327 15.03 -18.69 -8.33
CA MET A 327 13.82 -18.14 -8.95
C MET A 327 14.08 -18.01 -10.46
N ALA A 328 14.18 -19.16 -11.15
CA ALA A 328 14.66 -19.26 -12.53
C ALA A 328 13.95 -18.34 -13.51
N LYS A 329 12.64 -18.13 -13.36
CA LYS A 329 11.88 -17.19 -14.22
C LYS A 329 12.19 -15.72 -13.96
N ALA A 330 12.69 -15.39 -12.79
CA ALA A 330 12.96 -14.02 -12.38
C ALA A 330 14.42 -13.59 -12.62
N SER A 331 15.29 -14.50 -13.07
CA SER A 331 16.72 -14.25 -13.28
C SER A 331 17.49 -13.80 -12.04
N TYR A 332 16.97 -14.08 -10.82
CA TYR A 332 17.66 -13.81 -9.56
C TYR A 332 17.26 -14.81 -8.48
N SER A 333 18.08 -14.93 -7.45
CA SER A 333 17.81 -15.78 -6.30
C SER A 333 17.05 -15.01 -5.22
N ALA A 334 16.22 -15.72 -4.46
CA ALA A 334 15.52 -15.18 -3.33
C ALA A 334 16.49 -14.64 -2.26
N SER A 335 16.07 -13.56 -1.60
CA SER A 335 16.98 -12.78 -0.72
C SER A 335 16.77 -13.04 0.78
N GLY A 336 15.64 -13.57 1.22
CA GLY A 336 15.35 -13.92 2.61
C GLY A 336 15.50 -12.77 3.61
N ARG A 337 14.99 -11.59 3.29
CA ARG A 337 15.36 -10.35 3.97
C ARG A 337 14.71 -10.11 5.32
N ASN A 338 13.38 -10.30 5.44
CA ASN A 338 12.66 -10.05 6.68
C ASN A 338 12.52 -11.36 7.47
N CYS A 339 13.48 -11.63 8.32
CA CYS A 339 13.59 -12.88 9.06
C CYS A 339 12.89 -12.78 10.42
N PRO A 340 11.85 -13.61 10.68
CA PRO A 340 11.23 -13.66 12.00
C PRO A 340 12.26 -13.85 13.10
N SER A 341 12.09 -13.14 14.21
CA SER A 341 12.95 -13.26 15.39
C SER A 341 12.53 -14.43 16.26
N GLN A 342 13.40 -14.83 17.19
CA GLN A 342 13.05 -15.79 18.24
C GLN A 342 11.91 -15.23 19.13
N ASN A 343 11.90 -13.91 19.40
CA ASN A 343 10.85 -13.28 20.19
C ASN A 343 9.46 -13.48 19.56
N LEU A 344 9.34 -13.32 18.22
CA LEU A 344 8.10 -13.61 17.53
C LEU A 344 7.73 -15.09 17.60
N VAL A 345 8.70 -15.98 17.43
CA VAL A 345 8.48 -17.44 17.57
C VAL A 345 7.97 -17.79 18.96
N ASP A 346 8.55 -17.22 20.00
CA ASP A 346 8.18 -17.48 21.39
C ASP A 346 6.81 -16.88 21.76
N ALA A 347 6.39 -15.82 21.09
CA ALA A 347 5.08 -15.19 21.31
C ALA A 347 3.88 -16.06 20.88
N TYR A 348 4.08 -17.06 20.03
CA TYR A 348 3.00 -18.00 19.71
C TYR A 348 2.67 -18.87 20.92
N GLU A 349 1.41 -18.94 21.25
CA GLU A 349 0.88 -19.73 22.36
C GLU A 349 0.87 -21.23 22.05
N MET A 350 0.67 -22.05 23.09
CA MET A 350 0.40 -23.48 22.95
C MET A 350 -1.05 -23.69 22.56
N LYS A 351 -1.30 -24.44 21.47
CA LYS A 351 -2.62 -24.65 20.87
C LYS A 351 -3.66 -25.18 21.87
N ASP A 352 -3.28 -26.16 22.70
CA ASP A 352 -4.23 -26.86 23.53
C ASP A 352 -4.59 -26.10 24.82
N THR A 353 -3.72 -25.17 25.25
CA THR A 353 -3.89 -24.45 26.52
C THR A 353 -4.15 -22.95 26.32
N GLY A 354 -3.82 -22.40 25.15
CA GLY A 354 -3.85 -20.94 24.90
C GLY A 354 -2.86 -20.17 25.78
N LYS A 355 -1.84 -20.82 26.34
CA LYS A 355 -0.85 -20.21 27.21
C LYS A 355 0.45 -19.95 26.46
N GLY A 356 1.13 -18.85 26.83
CA GLY A 356 2.49 -18.58 26.39
C GLY A 356 3.44 -19.68 26.84
N ILE A 357 4.52 -19.91 26.09
CA ILE A 357 5.46 -21.02 26.34
C ILE A 357 6.07 -21.00 27.74
N ASN A 358 6.27 -19.82 28.31
CA ASN A 358 6.85 -19.61 29.63
C ASN A 358 5.83 -19.66 30.78
N GLU A 359 4.54 -19.85 30.47
CA GLU A 359 3.51 -19.90 31.48
C GLU A 359 3.39 -21.28 32.14
N ALA A 360 3.18 -21.31 33.44
CA ALA A 360 3.02 -22.54 34.18
C ALA A 360 1.84 -23.35 33.63
N GLY A 361 2.09 -24.62 33.27
CA GLY A 361 1.11 -25.52 32.71
C GLY A 361 0.77 -25.23 31.24
N SER A 362 1.65 -24.59 30.51
CA SER A 362 1.54 -24.38 29.06
C SER A 362 1.61 -25.69 28.26
N GLY A 363 2.35 -26.67 28.75
CA GLY A 363 2.65 -27.90 28.03
C GLY A 363 3.77 -27.78 27.03
N TYR A 364 4.54 -26.69 27.07
CA TYR A 364 5.70 -26.48 26.21
C TYR A 364 6.82 -27.48 26.51
N ASP A 365 7.40 -28.06 25.46
CA ASP A 365 8.55 -28.96 25.54
C ASP A 365 9.75 -28.35 24.82
N GLU A 366 10.80 -28.00 25.59
CA GLU A 366 12.03 -27.41 25.04
C GLU A 366 12.79 -28.35 24.07
N GLN A 367 12.59 -29.66 24.17
CA GLN A 367 13.19 -30.63 23.24
C GLN A 367 12.43 -30.69 21.89
N ASN A 368 11.18 -30.25 21.89
CA ASN A 368 10.31 -30.19 20.71
C ASN A 368 9.65 -28.82 20.60
N PRO A 369 10.42 -27.73 20.44
CA PRO A 369 9.95 -26.37 20.65
C PRO A 369 8.87 -25.89 19.68
N TYR A 370 8.66 -26.61 18.60
CA TYR A 370 7.69 -26.27 17.57
C TYR A 370 6.42 -27.14 17.63
N ALA A 371 6.40 -28.18 18.46
CA ALA A 371 5.25 -29.06 18.58
C ALA A 371 4.12 -28.39 19.38
N GLY A 372 2.88 -28.63 18.97
CA GLY A 372 1.69 -28.17 19.70
C GLY A 372 1.51 -26.65 19.79
N ARG A 373 2.15 -25.87 18.92
CA ARG A 373 2.02 -24.41 18.87
C ARG A 373 0.72 -23.98 18.19
N ASP A 374 0.32 -22.73 18.39
CA ASP A 374 -0.78 -22.11 17.65
C ASP A 374 -0.65 -22.40 16.14
N PRO A 375 -1.74 -22.79 15.44
CA PRO A 375 -1.69 -23.10 14.02
C PRO A 375 -1.14 -21.96 13.14
N ARG A 376 -1.26 -20.70 13.57
CA ARG A 376 -0.70 -19.54 12.86
C ARG A 376 0.82 -19.56 12.81
N PHE A 377 1.48 -20.24 13.78
CA PHE A 377 2.94 -20.42 13.77
C PHE A 377 3.40 -21.09 12.47
N GLU A 378 2.86 -22.25 12.14
CA GLU A 378 3.24 -23.00 10.93
C GLU A 378 2.91 -22.27 9.63
N LEU A 379 1.93 -21.36 9.67
CA LEU A 379 1.52 -20.54 8.53
C LEU A 379 2.36 -19.26 8.38
N THR A 380 3.09 -18.86 9.41
CA THR A 380 3.85 -17.60 9.43
C THR A 380 5.35 -17.84 9.31
N ILE A 381 5.87 -18.90 9.93
CA ILE A 381 7.29 -19.14 10.14
C ILE A 381 7.76 -20.35 9.34
N ALA A 382 8.82 -20.17 8.55
CA ALA A 382 9.58 -21.26 7.97
C ALA A 382 10.84 -21.47 8.80
N LYS A 383 11.10 -22.74 9.17
CA LYS A 383 12.16 -23.16 10.08
C LYS A 383 13.04 -24.25 9.49
N ASN A 384 14.07 -24.63 10.18
CA ASN A 384 14.95 -25.71 9.77
C ASN A 384 14.18 -27.01 9.51
N GLY A 385 14.44 -27.64 8.37
CA GLY A 385 13.78 -28.87 7.96
C GLY A 385 12.46 -28.68 7.19
N ASP A 386 11.91 -27.47 7.11
CA ASP A 386 10.70 -27.20 6.35
C ASP A 386 10.93 -27.32 4.84
N LEU A 387 9.92 -27.85 4.13
CA LEU A 387 9.84 -27.81 2.68
C LEU A 387 9.08 -26.54 2.27
N TRP A 388 9.78 -25.43 2.17
CA TRP A 388 9.20 -24.14 1.82
C TRP A 388 10.11 -23.36 0.84
N PRO A 389 9.59 -22.76 -0.23
CA PRO A 389 8.21 -22.88 -0.73
C PRO A 389 7.88 -24.30 -1.24
N THR A 390 6.59 -24.63 -1.34
CA THR A 390 6.11 -25.98 -1.68
C THR A 390 5.87 -26.20 -3.16
N ALA A 391 6.15 -25.21 -4.01
CA ALA A 391 5.89 -25.27 -5.45
C ALA A 391 6.48 -26.54 -6.09
N ALA A 392 5.70 -27.13 -7.02
CA ALA A 392 6.00 -28.46 -7.59
C ALA A 392 7.33 -28.50 -8.36
N ASN A 393 7.77 -27.38 -8.88
CA ASN A 393 8.95 -27.28 -9.73
C ASN A 393 10.22 -26.85 -8.98
N TYR A 394 10.08 -26.50 -7.73
CA TYR A 394 11.23 -26.21 -6.88
C TYR A 394 11.92 -27.53 -6.49
N LYS A 395 13.24 -27.59 -6.54
CA LYS A 395 14.00 -28.72 -5.99
C LYS A 395 13.63 -28.86 -4.53
N LYS A 396 12.74 -29.79 -4.19
CA LYS A 396 12.17 -30.01 -2.86
C LYS A 396 13.27 -30.39 -1.85
N ALA A 397 14.13 -29.41 -1.51
CA ALA A 397 15.13 -29.55 -0.49
C ALA A 397 14.61 -28.93 0.79
N ALA A 398 14.74 -29.63 1.90
CA ALA A 398 14.45 -29.07 3.21
C ALA A 398 15.38 -27.89 3.52
N LEU A 399 14.84 -26.84 4.11
CA LEU A 399 15.60 -25.67 4.54
C LEU A 399 16.68 -26.09 5.55
N GLN A 400 17.87 -25.54 5.39
CA GLN A 400 19.00 -25.69 6.28
C GLN A 400 19.31 -24.33 6.91
N THR A 401 18.56 -23.96 7.95
CA THR A 401 18.64 -22.65 8.60
C THR A 401 19.52 -22.64 9.85
N TYR A 402 20.24 -23.73 10.11
CA TYR A 402 21.30 -23.80 11.15
C TYR A 402 22.58 -23.12 10.64
N TYR A 403 23.41 -22.63 11.56
CA TYR A 403 24.68 -21.98 11.22
C TYR A 403 25.57 -22.90 10.36
N GLY A 404 25.98 -22.39 9.19
CA GLY A 404 26.71 -23.16 8.19
C GLY A 404 25.84 -23.92 7.19
N GLY A 405 24.53 -23.89 7.33
CA GLY A 405 23.57 -24.41 6.36
C GLY A 405 23.49 -23.56 5.10
N VAL A 406 22.97 -24.14 4.00
CA VAL A 406 22.90 -23.47 2.69
C VAL A 406 21.90 -22.31 2.64
N ASN A 407 21.04 -22.17 3.65
CA ASN A 407 20.04 -21.10 3.77
C ASN A 407 20.29 -20.22 5.02
N ALA A 408 21.49 -20.19 5.59
CA ALA A 408 21.76 -19.51 6.85
C ALA A 408 23.14 -18.84 6.88
N GLU A 409 23.40 -18.09 7.93
CA GLU A 409 24.75 -17.62 8.23
C GLU A 409 25.79 -18.77 8.24
N PRO A 410 27.05 -18.52 7.79
CA PRO A 410 27.65 -17.21 7.52
C PRO A 410 27.46 -16.68 6.11
N LEU A 411 26.49 -17.17 5.33
CA LEU A 411 26.22 -16.66 4.00
C LEU A 411 25.61 -15.25 4.11
N VAL A 412 26.24 -14.29 3.43
CA VAL A 412 25.84 -12.89 3.49
C VAL A 412 24.44 -12.71 2.90
N GLY A 413 23.51 -12.15 3.68
CA GLY A 413 22.12 -11.96 3.29
C GLY A 413 21.19 -13.15 3.60
N ALA A 414 21.73 -14.26 4.12
CA ALA A 414 20.91 -15.35 4.63
C ALA A 414 20.37 -15.04 6.03
N THR A 415 19.44 -15.86 6.52
CA THR A 415 18.81 -15.60 7.82
C THR A 415 19.84 -15.57 8.98
N PRO A 416 19.85 -14.48 9.76
CA PRO A 416 20.63 -14.42 11.00
C PRO A 416 19.88 -15.02 12.20
N THR A 417 18.61 -15.37 12.06
CA THR A 417 17.73 -15.82 13.14
C THR A 417 17.41 -17.31 13.11
N GLY A 418 17.71 -17.99 11.99
CA GLY A 418 17.32 -19.38 11.76
C GLY A 418 15.89 -19.54 11.24
N TYR A 419 15.18 -18.45 10.96
CA TYR A 419 13.81 -18.46 10.48
C TYR A 419 13.64 -17.67 9.19
N TYR A 420 12.59 -18.01 8.42
CA TYR A 420 12.12 -17.24 7.26
C TYR A 420 10.62 -17.00 7.34
N LEU A 421 10.16 -16.00 6.59
CA LEU A 421 8.75 -15.64 6.52
C LEU A 421 7.99 -16.60 5.59
N LYS A 422 6.78 -17.02 6.01
CA LYS A 422 5.78 -17.68 5.17
C LYS A 422 4.55 -16.80 4.94
N LYS A 423 4.15 -16.06 5.97
CA LYS A 423 2.94 -15.23 5.92
C LYS A 423 2.98 -14.24 4.77
N LEU A 424 1.87 -14.13 4.04
CA LEU A 424 1.70 -13.25 2.86
C LEU A 424 2.56 -13.64 1.66
N LEU A 425 3.18 -14.83 1.67
CA LEU A 425 3.92 -15.39 0.55
C LEU A 425 3.18 -16.59 -0.02
N HIS A 426 3.23 -16.75 -1.33
CA HIS A 426 2.59 -17.86 -2.01
C HIS A 426 3.53 -19.07 -2.08
N GLY A 427 3.33 -20.04 -1.22
CA GLY A 427 4.16 -21.26 -1.21
C GLY A 427 3.96 -22.19 -2.40
N ASP A 428 2.88 -21.99 -3.13
CA ASP A 428 2.43 -22.80 -4.28
C ASP A 428 2.70 -22.13 -5.64
N ILE A 429 3.41 -21.01 -5.66
CA ILE A 429 3.73 -20.30 -6.90
C ILE A 429 4.73 -21.10 -7.74
N ASP A 430 4.53 -21.12 -9.07
CA ASP A 430 5.48 -21.71 -10.00
C ASP A 430 6.69 -20.78 -10.17
N LEU A 431 7.83 -21.19 -9.66
CA LEU A 431 9.08 -20.44 -9.69
C LEU A 431 9.99 -20.81 -10.89
N THR A 432 9.57 -21.73 -11.77
CA THR A 432 10.36 -22.19 -12.93
C THR A 432 9.97 -21.54 -14.25
#